data_1df6740f8fe0cb7f3333225ff1f76970
#
_entry.id   1df6740f8fe0cb7f3333225ff1f76970
#
_cell.length_a   1.000
_cell.length_b   1.000
_cell.length_c   1.000
_cell.angle_alpha   90.00
_cell.angle_beta   90.00
_cell.angle_gamma   90.00
#
_symmetry.space_group_name_H-M   'P 1'
#
loop_
_entity.id
_entity.type
_entity.pdbx_description
1 polymer ?
#
loop_
_entity_poly.entity_id
_entity_poly.type
_entity_poly.pdbx_seq_one_letter_code
_entity_poly.pdbx_strand_id
1 'polypeptide(L)'
;MWQTAQDRTRRLSPMLSSKQFGNGPRAVLVHGFTQTHETWVDVIDSLKQNFEVIAVDAPNHGDSCDISLNLESGAKAIGEVGGNATYIGYSLGGRFCLTLALAEPQLVSRLVLISTTAGIEDKEQRSERIRNDEELARRIEQIGVNQFIDEWLNQPLFAGLNNETNQRGVRLKNTAIGLSSSLRLCGAGRQQPTWSRLKELTMPVLVIAGANDEKYRRLAERLASEIGDNATLKIVENSGHIPHLEQPEIFQDLMSNFISTQ
;
A
#
# COMPACT_ATOMS: atom_id res chain seq x y z
N MET A 1 -21.52 16.03 -47.39
CA MET A 1 -20.29 15.80 -46.59
C MET A 1 -20.62 16.04 -45.13
N TRP A 2 -20.95 14.99 -44.43
CA TRP A 2 -21.24 15.01 -42.98
C TRP A 2 -20.09 14.33 -42.30
N GLN A 3 -19.21 15.08 -41.71
CA GLN A 3 -18.20 14.55 -40.80
C GLN A 3 -18.79 14.53 -39.40
N THR A 4 -19.08 13.33 -38.92
CA THR A 4 -19.58 13.03 -37.58
C THR A 4 -18.54 13.37 -36.53
N ALA A 5 -18.87 14.30 -35.66
CA ALA A 5 -18.17 14.60 -34.44
C ALA A 5 -18.32 13.40 -33.48
N GLN A 6 -17.33 12.50 -33.48
CA GLN A 6 -17.06 11.55 -32.39
C GLN A 6 -15.88 12.05 -31.60
N ASP A 7 -16.04 13.18 -30.94
CA ASP A 7 -15.18 13.55 -29.82
C ASP A 7 -15.77 12.90 -28.58
N ARG A 8 -15.32 11.66 -28.36
CA ARG A 8 -15.56 10.95 -27.10
C ARG A 8 -14.77 11.70 -26.05
N THR A 9 -15.45 12.46 -25.22
CA THR A 9 -14.94 12.97 -23.95
C THR A 9 -14.36 11.79 -23.17
N ARG A 10 -13.06 11.58 -23.31
CA ARG A 10 -12.26 10.72 -22.44
C ARG A 10 -12.42 11.34 -21.05
N ARG A 11 -13.34 10.82 -20.23
CA ARG A 11 -13.37 11.17 -18.82
C ARG A 11 -11.98 10.82 -18.30
N LEU A 12 -11.17 11.84 -18.06
CA LEU A 12 -9.92 11.67 -17.36
C LEU A 12 -10.28 10.99 -16.03
N SER A 13 -9.74 9.81 -15.78
CA SER A 13 -9.85 9.19 -14.46
C SER A 13 -9.37 10.20 -13.44
N PRO A 14 -10.02 10.35 -12.26
CA PRO A 14 -9.54 11.29 -11.26
C PRO A 14 -8.10 10.89 -10.90
N MET A 15 -7.17 11.80 -11.09
CA MET A 15 -5.75 11.57 -10.84
C MET A 15 -5.51 11.65 -9.33
N LEU A 16 -4.90 10.60 -8.76
CA LEU A 16 -4.53 10.57 -7.35
C LEU A 16 -3.52 11.66 -7.02
N SER A 17 -3.64 12.25 -5.84
CA SER A 17 -2.65 13.19 -5.33
C SER A 17 -1.33 12.46 -5.08
N SER A 18 -0.23 13.11 -5.45
CA SER A 18 1.11 12.61 -5.26
C SER A 18 2.11 13.73 -5.08
N LYS A 19 3.22 13.45 -4.43
CA LYS A 19 4.37 14.35 -4.30
C LYS A 19 5.58 13.69 -4.94
N GLN A 20 6.39 14.49 -5.63
CA GLN A 20 7.55 14.03 -6.38
C GLN A 20 8.82 14.66 -5.82
N PHE A 21 9.88 13.85 -5.67
CA PHE A 21 11.15 14.24 -5.08
C PHE A 21 12.30 13.60 -5.85
N GLY A 22 13.43 14.31 -5.97
CA GLY A 22 14.63 13.78 -6.62
C GLY A 22 14.50 13.61 -8.12
N ASN A 23 15.47 12.89 -8.70
CA ASN A 23 15.55 12.56 -10.12
C ASN A 23 16.18 11.18 -10.30
N GLY A 24 15.91 10.51 -11.41
CA GLY A 24 16.49 9.20 -11.73
C GLY A 24 15.43 8.16 -12.05
N PRO A 25 15.74 6.86 -11.88
CA PRO A 25 14.75 5.80 -12.01
C PRO A 25 13.59 6.02 -11.02
N ARG A 26 12.36 5.68 -11.42
CA ARG A 26 11.19 5.93 -10.59
C ARG A 26 11.01 4.91 -9.47
N ALA A 27 10.67 5.42 -8.28
CA ALA A 27 10.23 4.65 -7.13
C ALA A 27 8.89 5.21 -6.62
N VAL A 28 7.83 4.41 -6.65
CA VAL A 28 6.49 4.78 -6.22
C VAL A 28 6.22 4.20 -4.84
N LEU A 29 5.88 5.08 -3.89
CA LEU A 29 5.60 4.72 -2.49
C LEU A 29 4.09 4.77 -2.24
N VAL A 30 3.50 3.65 -1.79
CA VAL A 30 2.07 3.51 -1.51
C VAL A 30 1.86 3.08 -0.05
N HIS A 31 1.26 3.97 0.73
CA HIS A 31 1.08 3.82 2.17
C HIS A 31 -0.03 2.84 2.58
N GLY A 32 -0.10 2.51 3.87
CA GLY A 32 -1.13 1.68 4.47
C GLY A 32 -2.40 2.46 4.88
N PHE A 33 -3.40 1.73 5.37
CA PHE A 33 -4.62 2.30 5.90
C PHE A 33 -4.33 3.30 7.03
N THR A 34 -5.07 4.39 7.09
CA THR A 34 -4.92 5.56 7.97
C THR A 34 -3.72 6.46 7.71
N GLN A 35 -2.79 6.08 6.88
CA GLN A 35 -1.61 6.87 6.55
C GLN A 35 -1.86 7.81 5.36
N THR A 36 -0.84 8.60 4.97
CA THR A 36 -0.76 9.43 3.77
C THR A 36 0.63 9.32 3.14
N HIS A 37 0.88 9.99 2.01
CA HIS A 37 2.21 10.06 1.40
C HIS A 37 3.31 10.53 2.38
N GLU A 38 2.97 11.34 3.38
CA GLU A 38 3.93 11.87 4.36
C GLU A 38 4.51 10.82 5.31
N THR A 39 3.87 9.66 5.41
CA THR A 39 4.41 8.51 6.17
C THR A 39 5.82 8.11 5.71
N TRP A 40 6.15 8.39 4.46
CA TRP A 40 7.37 7.95 3.81
C TRP A 40 8.53 8.94 3.92
N VAL A 41 8.45 10.00 4.75
CA VAL A 41 9.45 11.09 4.79
C VAL A 41 10.89 10.58 4.89
N ASP A 42 11.17 9.65 5.80
CA ASP A 42 12.53 9.12 6.00
C ASP A 42 12.99 8.25 4.80
N VAL A 43 12.07 7.51 4.20
CA VAL A 43 12.34 6.70 2.99
C VAL A 43 12.54 7.61 1.78
N ILE A 44 11.76 8.67 1.64
CA ILE A 44 11.93 9.69 0.60
C ILE A 44 13.32 10.32 0.72
N ASP A 45 13.71 10.74 1.92
CA ASP A 45 15.01 11.39 2.15
C ASP A 45 16.19 10.47 1.82
N SER A 46 16.06 9.18 2.07
CA SER A 46 17.05 8.17 1.70
C SER A 46 17.10 7.95 0.17
N LEU A 47 15.97 7.88 -0.52
CA LEU A 47 15.91 7.49 -1.92
C LEU A 47 16.09 8.65 -2.91
N LYS A 48 15.65 9.87 -2.56
CA LYS A 48 15.60 11.04 -3.48
C LYS A 48 16.95 11.45 -4.08
N GLN A 49 18.06 10.99 -3.50
CA GLN A 49 19.40 11.30 -4.01
C GLN A 49 19.69 10.57 -5.34
N ASN A 50 19.09 9.39 -5.53
CA ASN A 50 19.36 8.52 -6.68
C ASN A 50 18.11 8.13 -7.48
N PHE A 51 16.91 8.48 -6.99
CA PHE A 51 15.63 8.09 -7.55
C PHE A 51 14.67 9.27 -7.68
N GLU A 52 13.82 9.24 -8.71
CA GLU A 52 12.60 10.03 -8.78
C GLU A 52 11.54 9.34 -7.92
N VAL A 53 11.36 9.82 -6.68
CA VAL A 53 10.42 9.24 -5.73
C VAL A 53 9.05 9.87 -5.90
N ILE A 54 8.03 9.06 -6.13
CA ILE A 54 6.62 9.48 -6.22
C ILE A 54 5.88 8.89 -5.02
N ALA A 55 5.54 9.71 -4.05
CA ALA A 55 4.75 9.31 -2.89
C ALA A 55 3.27 9.64 -3.13
N VAL A 56 2.42 8.61 -3.16
CA VAL A 56 1.00 8.70 -3.56
C VAL A 56 0.10 8.66 -2.33
N ASP A 57 -0.89 9.55 -2.28
CA ASP A 57 -2.04 9.35 -1.42
C ASP A 57 -2.98 8.35 -2.08
N ALA A 58 -3.12 7.18 -1.47
CA ALA A 58 -4.00 6.12 -1.96
C ALA A 58 -5.47 6.60 -2.01
N PRO A 59 -6.33 6.01 -2.85
CA PRO A 59 -7.74 6.36 -2.87
C PRO A 59 -8.35 6.42 -1.47
N ASN A 60 -9.20 7.41 -1.22
CA ASN A 60 -9.86 7.68 0.06
C ASN A 60 -8.93 8.16 1.20
N HIS A 61 -7.68 8.54 0.92
CA HIS A 61 -6.72 9.01 1.92
C HIS A 61 -6.09 10.36 1.55
N GLY A 62 -5.66 11.11 2.57
CA GLY A 62 -4.94 12.37 2.41
C GLY A 62 -5.61 13.32 1.42
N ASP A 63 -4.83 13.86 0.49
CA ASP A 63 -5.33 14.77 -0.57
C ASP A 63 -6.11 14.02 -1.69
N SER A 64 -6.21 12.67 -1.62
CA SER A 64 -7.07 11.81 -2.47
C SER A 64 -8.33 11.35 -1.74
N CYS A 65 -8.73 11.98 -0.62
CA CYS A 65 -9.84 11.53 0.22
C CYS A 65 -11.20 11.50 -0.51
N ASP A 66 -11.39 12.33 -1.53
CA ASP A 66 -12.62 12.39 -2.34
C ASP A 66 -12.60 11.45 -3.57
N ILE A 67 -11.50 10.72 -3.78
CA ILE A 67 -11.35 9.77 -4.88
C ILE A 67 -11.70 8.37 -4.40
N SER A 68 -12.97 7.98 -4.59
CA SER A 68 -13.49 6.69 -4.13
C SER A 68 -13.34 5.62 -5.22
N LEU A 69 -12.35 4.73 -5.03
CA LEU A 69 -12.03 3.62 -5.93
C LEU A 69 -11.93 2.32 -5.14
N ASN A 70 -12.26 1.19 -5.76
CA ASN A 70 -11.99 -0.14 -5.22
C ASN A 70 -10.51 -0.52 -5.43
N LEU A 71 -10.12 -1.71 -4.99
CA LEU A 71 -8.71 -2.13 -5.05
C LEU A 71 -8.18 -2.17 -6.49
N GLU A 72 -8.94 -2.70 -7.44
CA GLU A 72 -8.53 -2.85 -8.84
C GLU A 72 -8.41 -1.49 -9.54
N SER A 73 -9.43 -0.65 -9.42
CA SER A 73 -9.41 0.69 -10.03
C SER A 73 -8.42 1.62 -9.34
N GLY A 74 -8.20 1.45 -8.03
CA GLY A 74 -7.17 2.17 -7.28
C GLY A 74 -5.76 1.77 -7.70
N ALA A 75 -5.51 0.48 -7.89
CA ALA A 75 -4.23 -0.02 -8.39
C ALA A 75 -3.91 0.54 -9.78
N LYS A 76 -4.92 0.57 -10.68
CA LYS A 76 -4.79 1.19 -12.00
C LYS A 76 -4.47 2.68 -11.90
N ALA A 77 -5.18 3.44 -11.06
CA ALA A 77 -4.93 4.86 -10.86
C ALA A 77 -3.52 5.14 -10.29
N ILE A 78 -3.02 4.27 -9.40
CA ILE A 78 -1.63 4.32 -8.92
C ILE A 78 -0.65 4.07 -10.06
N GLY A 79 -0.92 3.11 -10.95
CA GLY A 79 -0.12 2.84 -12.14
C GLY A 79 -0.11 4.02 -13.12
N GLU A 80 -1.24 4.71 -13.31
CA GLU A 80 -1.34 5.92 -14.14
C GLU A 80 -0.48 7.08 -13.61
N VAL A 81 -0.37 7.22 -12.28
CA VAL A 81 0.50 8.22 -11.64
C VAL A 81 1.98 7.82 -11.71
N GLY A 82 2.29 6.56 -11.39
CA GLY A 82 3.67 6.08 -11.25
C GLY A 82 4.35 5.77 -12.58
N GLY A 83 3.61 5.27 -13.58
CA GLY A 83 4.18 4.77 -14.84
C GLY A 83 5.07 3.55 -14.65
N ASN A 84 6.09 3.38 -15.49
CA ASN A 84 7.07 2.31 -15.32
C ASN A 84 8.02 2.66 -14.17
N ALA A 85 8.00 1.86 -13.08
CA ALA A 85 8.67 2.17 -11.84
C ALA A 85 8.95 0.93 -10.97
N THR A 86 9.75 1.12 -9.92
CA THR A 86 9.74 0.25 -8.74
C THR A 86 8.55 0.64 -7.86
N TYR A 87 7.67 -0.30 -7.53
CA TYR A 87 6.53 -0.06 -6.65
C TYR A 87 6.76 -0.63 -5.27
N ILE A 88 6.62 0.21 -4.26
CA ILE A 88 6.87 -0.09 -2.85
C ILE A 88 5.57 0.15 -2.09
N GLY A 89 4.96 -0.92 -1.59
CA GLY A 89 3.66 -0.85 -0.94
C GLY A 89 3.66 -1.47 0.45
N TYR A 90 3.10 -0.73 1.42
CA TYR A 90 2.92 -1.19 2.78
C TYR A 90 1.46 -1.55 3.05
N SER A 91 1.20 -2.75 3.58
CA SER A 91 -0.12 -3.22 4.04
C SER A 91 -1.20 -3.06 2.95
N LEU A 92 -2.13 -2.10 3.06
CA LEU A 92 -3.09 -1.74 2.01
C LEU A 92 -2.37 -1.33 0.72
N GLY A 93 -1.32 -0.50 0.82
CA GLY A 93 -0.49 -0.11 -0.32
C GLY A 93 0.16 -1.30 -1.02
N GLY A 94 0.60 -2.30 -0.25
CA GLY A 94 1.13 -3.54 -0.80
C GLY A 94 0.09 -4.32 -1.60
N ARG A 95 -1.17 -4.32 -1.17
CA ARG A 95 -2.27 -4.94 -1.93
C ARG A 95 -2.55 -4.21 -3.25
N PHE A 96 -2.50 -2.87 -3.25
CA PHE A 96 -2.60 -2.09 -4.49
C PHE A 96 -1.44 -2.41 -5.44
N CYS A 97 -0.19 -2.40 -4.94
CA CYS A 97 0.99 -2.69 -5.75
C CYS A 97 0.98 -4.12 -6.31
N LEU A 98 0.57 -5.11 -5.52
CA LEU A 98 0.42 -6.49 -5.97
C LEU A 98 -0.66 -6.62 -7.06
N THR A 99 -1.80 -5.94 -6.86
CA THR A 99 -2.89 -5.92 -7.84
C THR A 99 -2.44 -5.29 -9.16
N LEU A 100 -1.70 -4.17 -9.10
CA LEU A 100 -1.10 -3.53 -10.27
C LEU A 100 -0.12 -4.46 -10.99
N ALA A 101 0.80 -5.08 -10.26
CA ALA A 101 1.81 -5.95 -10.83
C ALA A 101 1.22 -7.17 -11.56
N LEU A 102 0.09 -7.70 -11.06
CA LEU A 102 -0.65 -8.79 -11.72
C LEU A 102 -1.52 -8.33 -12.89
N ALA A 103 -1.95 -7.07 -12.93
CA ALA A 103 -2.80 -6.53 -13.98
C ALA A 103 -1.99 -5.90 -15.12
N GLU A 104 -0.92 -5.18 -14.79
CA GLU A 104 -0.10 -4.40 -15.71
C GLU A 104 1.41 -4.60 -15.41
N PRO A 105 1.94 -5.83 -15.54
CA PRO A 105 3.32 -6.17 -15.16
C PRO A 105 4.37 -5.31 -15.88
N GLN A 106 4.08 -4.80 -17.07
CA GLN A 106 4.97 -3.92 -17.84
C GLN A 106 5.23 -2.56 -17.16
N LEU A 107 4.39 -2.15 -16.20
CA LEU A 107 4.60 -0.94 -15.40
C LEU A 107 5.47 -1.18 -14.18
N VAL A 108 5.71 -2.43 -13.79
CA VAL A 108 6.38 -2.76 -12.54
C VAL A 108 7.75 -3.35 -12.81
N SER A 109 8.79 -2.51 -12.74
CA SER A 109 10.18 -2.96 -12.92
C SER A 109 10.69 -3.80 -11.74
N ARG A 110 10.25 -3.47 -10.52
CA ARG A 110 10.50 -4.19 -9.26
C ARG A 110 9.30 -3.98 -8.34
N LEU A 111 9.06 -4.96 -7.46
CA LEU A 111 7.96 -4.91 -6.51
C LEU A 111 8.46 -5.10 -5.07
N VAL A 112 8.06 -4.23 -4.16
CA VAL A 112 8.32 -4.37 -2.72
C VAL A 112 7.00 -4.46 -1.97
N LEU A 113 6.80 -5.57 -1.28
CA LEU A 113 5.61 -5.91 -0.52
C LEU A 113 5.93 -5.94 0.98
N ILE A 114 5.40 -4.98 1.73
CA ILE A 114 5.68 -4.82 3.16
C ILE A 114 4.43 -5.15 3.95
N SER A 115 4.50 -6.16 4.84
CA SER A 115 3.42 -6.57 5.75
C SER A 115 2.04 -6.63 5.07
N THR A 116 1.95 -7.33 3.96
CA THR A 116 0.75 -7.38 3.11
C THR A 116 0.28 -8.82 2.83
N THR A 117 -0.75 -8.98 2.00
CA THR A 117 -1.38 -10.27 1.69
C THR A 117 -1.88 -10.33 0.25
N ALA A 118 -1.94 -11.53 -0.30
CA ALA A 118 -2.60 -11.82 -1.58
C ALA A 118 -4.13 -12.10 -1.43
N GLY A 119 -4.71 -11.79 -0.25
CA GLY A 119 -6.15 -11.91 0.01
C GLY A 119 -6.53 -13.08 0.92
N ILE A 120 -7.80 -13.13 1.29
CA ILE A 120 -8.39 -14.16 2.17
C ILE A 120 -9.10 -15.19 1.30
N GLU A 121 -8.62 -16.45 1.27
CA GLU A 121 -9.17 -17.52 0.43
C GLU A 121 -10.47 -18.09 1.00
N ASP A 122 -10.50 -18.29 2.31
CA ASP A 122 -11.67 -18.84 2.98
C ASP A 122 -12.86 -17.87 2.90
N LYS A 123 -14.00 -18.37 2.41
CA LYS A 123 -15.19 -17.55 2.14
C LYS A 123 -15.86 -17.05 3.42
N GLU A 124 -15.82 -17.82 4.50
CA GLU A 124 -16.42 -17.46 5.78
C GLU A 124 -15.60 -16.37 6.46
N GLN A 125 -14.26 -16.56 6.53
CA GLN A 125 -13.33 -15.54 7.04
C GLN A 125 -13.41 -14.25 6.22
N ARG A 126 -13.56 -14.36 4.90
CA ARG A 126 -13.72 -13.18 4.04
C ARG A 126 -15.02 -12.44 4.32
N SER A 127 -16.11 -13.16 4.51
CA SER A 127 -17.41 -12.59 4.87
C SER A 127 -17.40 -11.96 6.27
N GLU A 128 -16.73 -12.60 7.22
CA GLU A 128 -16.51 -12.05 8.55
C GLU A 128 -15.69 -10.76 8.50
N ARG A 129 -14.61 -10.77 7.73
CA ARG A 129 -13.77 -9.58 7.53
C ARG A 129 -14.56 -8.42 6.91
N ILE A 130 -15.47 -8.67 5.97
CA ILE A 130 -16.35 -7.63 5.41
C ILE A 130 -17.25 -7.04 6.49
N ARG A 131 -17.82 -7.87 7.38
CA ARG A 131 -18.66 -7.37 8.49
C ARG A 131 -17.84 -6.51 9.46
N ASN A 132 -16.66 -6.98 9.84
CA ASN A 132 -15.77 -6.26 10.75
C ASN A 132 -15.31 -4.92 10.15
N ASP A 133 -14.98 -4.89 8.85
CA ASP A 133 -14.62 -3.66 8.14
C ASP A 133 -15.82 -2.67 8.09
N GLU A 134 -17.08 -3.16 7.92
CA GLU A 134 -18.27 -2.31 7.94
C GLU A 134 -18.56 -1.76 9.35
N GLU A 135 -18.42 -2.57 10.39
CA GLU A 135 -18.56 -2.11 11.79
C GLU A 135 -17.52 -1.03 12.12
N LEU A 136 -16.27 -1.24 11.70
CA LEU A 136 -15.20 -0.27 11.88
C LEU A 136 -15.47 1.02 11.09
N ALA A 137 -15.98 0.92 9.87
CA ALA A 137 -16.37 2.07 9.06
C ALA A 137 -17.46 2.92 9.73
N ARG A 138 -18.50 2.27 10.26
CA ARG A 138 -19.54 2.95 11.04
C ARG A 138 -18.98 3.59 12.32
N ARG A 139 -18.06 2.91 13.00
CA ARG A 139 -17.39 3.46 14.18
C ARG A 139 -16.66 4.74 13.84
N ILE A 140 -15.88 4.75 12.74
CA ILE A 140 -15.17 5.96 12.26
C ILE A 140 -16.15 7.12 12.02
N GLU A 141 -17.28 6.86 11.36
CA GLU A 141 -18.30 7.87 11.07
C GLU A 141 -18.96 8.44 12.33
N GLN A 142 -19.11 7.61 13.38
CA GLN A 142 -19.71 8.00 14.64
C GLN A 142 -18.80 8.85 15.51
N ILE A 143 -17.51 8.48 15.64
CA ILE A 143 -16.59 9.10 16.58
C ILE A 143 -15.64 10.11 15.94
N GLY A 144 -15.58 10.14 14.61
CA GLY A 144 -14.67 10.99 13.84
C GLY A 144 -13.22 10.50 13.85
N VAL A 145 -12.39 11.10 12.98
CA VAL A 145 -11.01 10.67 12.74
C VAL A 145 -10.15 10.77 14.00
N ASN A 146 -10.29 11.83 14.77
CA ASN A 146 -9.39 12.10 15.89
C ASN A 146 -9.45 10.98 16.95
N GLN A 147 -10.65 10.67 17.43
CA GLN A 147 -10.84 9.61 18.41
C GLN A 147 -10.55 8.23 17.79
N PHE A 148 -10.92 8.02 16.53
CA PHE A 148 -10.65 6.76 15.85
C PHE A 148 -9.14 6.48 15.73
N ILE A 149 -8.32 7.48 15.38
CA ILE A 149 -6.86 7.28 15.27
C ILE A 149 -6.25 6.93 16.62
N ASP A 150 -6.75 7.49 17.73
CA ASP A 150 -6.29 7.11 19.07
C ASP A 150 -6.65 5.64 19.38
N GLU A 151 -7.89 5.21 19.08
CA GLU A 151 -8.31 3.81 19.24
C GLU A 151 -7.49 2.87 18.30
N TRP A 152 -7.23 3.32 17.08
CA TRP A 152 -6.48 2.56 16.07
C TRP A 152 -5.04 2.30 16.48
N LEU A 153 -4.34 3.33 16.95
CA LEU A 153 -2.95 3.25 17.38
C LEU A 153 -2.75 2.47 18.69
N ASN A 154 -3.79 2.30 19.49
CA ASN A 154 -3.76 1.49 20.71
C ASN A 154 -3.90 -0.03 20.44
N GLN A 155 -4.07 -0.46 19.19
CA GLN A 155 -4.15 -1.88 18.87
C GLN A 155 -2.78 -2.57 19.04
N PRO A 156 -2.75 -3.85 19.45
CA PRO A 156 -1.52 -4.62 19.59
C PRO A 156 -0.63 -4.63 18.33
N LEU A 157 -1.23 -4.46 17.16
CA LEU A 157 -0.54 -4.37 15.87
C LEU A 157 0.49 -3.23 15.82
N PHE A 158 0.30 -2.19 16.64
CA PHE A 158 1.14 -0.99 16.66
C PHE A 158 1.97 -0.86 17.96
N ALA A 159 2.06 -1.94 18.75
CA ALA A 159 2.78 -1.93 20.03
C ALA A 159 4.28 -1.59 19.91
N GLY A 160 4.87 -1.77 18.73
CA GLY A 160 6.26 -1.39 18.43
C GLY A 160 6.47 0.10 18.17
N LEU A 161 5.40 0.89 18.00
CA LEU A 161 5.48 2.34 17.77
C LEU A 161 5.43 3.12 19.09
N ASN A 162 6.16 4.21 19.15
CA ASN A 162 6.09 5.22 20.23
C ASN A 162 5.39 6.49 19.74
N ASN A 163 5.33 7.52 20.59
CA ASN A 163 4.66 8.80 20.27
C ASN A 163 5.32 9.57 19.12
N GLU A 164 6.59 9.35 18.83
CA GLU A 164 7.32 9.99 17.74
C GLU A 164 7.12 9.22 16.43
N THR A 165 7.16 7.90 16.49
CA THR A 165 7.10 7.03 15.31
C THR A 165 5.67 6.64 14.89
N ASN A 166 4.64 6.83 15.75
CA ASN A 166 3.26 6.47 15.42
C ASN A 166 2.62 7.39 14.35
N GLN A 167 3.24 8.54 14.08
CA GLN A 167 2.82 9.50 13.06
C GLN A 167 1.35 9.94 13.19
N ARG A 168 0.86 10.10 14.42
CA ARG A 168 -0.53 10.48 14.68
C ARG A 168 -0.96 11.72 13.88
N GLY A 169 -0.12 12.76 13.81
CA GLY A 169 -0.40 14.01 13.07
C GLY A 169 -0.62 13.77 11.56
N VAL A 170 0.15 12.89 10.96
CA VAL A 170 -0.01 12.49 9.55
C VAL A 170 -1.35 11.78 9.34
N ARG A 171 -1.71 10.86 10.23
CA ARG A 171 -2.97 10.10 10.15
C ARG A 171 -4.21 10.98 10.29
N LEU A 172 -4.13 12.06 11.07
CA LEU A 172 -5.22 13.04 11.23
C LEU A 172 -5.53 13.89 9.99
N LYS A 173 -4.71 13.80 8.94
CA LYS A 173 -4.99 14.44 7.65
C LYS A 173 -6.05 13.71 6.83
N ASN A 174 -6.44 12.51 7.26
CA ASN A 174 -7.54 11.77 6.65
C ASN A 174 -8.91 12.28 7.11
N THR A 175 -9.95 11.96 6.35
CA THR A 175 -11.33 12.26 6.71
C THR A 175 -12.07 11.00 7.17
N ALA A 176 -13.12 11.15 7.99
CA ALA A 176 -13.93 10.01 8.43
C ALA A 176 -14.59 9.32 7.23
N ILE A 177 -15.09 10.10 6.27
CA ILE A 177 -15.71 9.59 5.03
C ILE A 177 -14.67 8.83 4.18
N GLY A 178 -13.48 9.38 4.03
CA GLY A 178 -12.39 8.72 3.28
C GLY A 178 -12.03 7.37 3.92
N LEU A 179 -11.71 7.33 5.21
CA LEU A 179 -11.33 6.09 5.89
C LEU A 179 -12.44 5.05 5.89
N SER A 180 -13.70 5.43 6.14
CA SER A 180 -14.83 4.50 6.08
C SER A 180 -15.08 3.98 4.67
N SER A 181 -14.94 4.82 3.64
CA SER A 181 -15.01 4.41 2.24
C SER A 181 -13.88 3.45 1.86
N SER A 182 -12.65 3.70 2.35
CA SER A 182 -11.51 2.80 2.13
C SER A 182 -11.78 1.39 2.68
N LEU A 183 -12.33 1.27 3.88
CA LEU A 183 -12.71 -0.02 4.46
C LEU A 183 -13.77 -0.75 3.62
N ARG A 184 -14.81 -0.02 3.17
CA ARG A 184 -15.90 -0.57 2.37
C ARG A 184 -15.48 -1.00 0.97
N LEU A 185 -14.56 -0.27 0.34
CA LEU A 185 -14.14 -0.49 -1.05
C LEU A 185 -12.86 -1.33 -1.17
N CYS A 186 -11.90 -1.11 -0.27
CA CYS A 186 -10.57 -1.70 -0.30
C CYS A 186 -10.26 -2.61 0.90
N GLY A 187 -11.25 -2.92 1.75
CA GLY A 187 -11.07 -3.85 2.87
C GLY A 187 -10.55 -5.21 2.39
N ALA A 188 -9.76 -5.90 3.23
CA ALA A 188 -9.15 -7.17 2.81
C ALA A 188 -10.18 -8.27 2.49
N GLY A 189 -11.39 -8.18 3.06
CA GLY A 189 -12.50 -9.08 2.72
C GLY A 189 -13.10 -8.84 1.34
N ARG A 190 -12.91 -7.65 0.76
CA ARG A 190 -13.40 -7.31 -0.60
C ARG A 190 -12.44 -7.76 -1.69
N GLN A 191 -11.17 -7.93 -1.36
CA GLN A 191 -10.16 -8.38 -2.31
C GLN A 191 -10.42 -9.81 -2.75
N GLN A 192 -10.43 -10.04 -4.07
CA GLN A 192 -10.36 -11.40 -4.60
C GLN A 192 -8.97 -11.99 -4.31
N PRO A 193 -8.89 -13.21 -3.79
CA PRO A 193 -7.60 -13.83 -3.52
C PRO A 193 -6.81 -14.03 -4.81
N THR A 194 -5.52 -13.67 -4.77
CA THR A 194 -4.62 -13.75 -5.93
C THR A 194 -3.46 -14.75 -5.73
N TRP A 195 -3.53 -15.61 -4.72
CA TRP A 195 -2.51 -16.60 -4.40
C TRP A 195 -2.13 -17.47 -5.59
N SER A 196 -3.11 -18.01 -6.33
CA SER A 196 -2.89 -18.84 -7.51
C SER A 196 -2.22 -18.14 -8.69
N ARG A 197 -2.18 -16.79 -8.65
CA ARG A 197 -1.63 -15.96 -9.70
C ARG A 197 -0.21 -15.44 -9.40
N LEU A 198 0.31 -15.67 -8.19
CA LEU A 198 1.59 -15.10 -7.78
C LEU A 198 2.77 -15.54 -8.67
N LYS A 199 2.70 -16.72 -9.28
CA LYS A 199 3.67 -17.22 -10.26
C LYS A 199 3.70 -16.42 -11.58
N GLU A 200 2.70 -15.57 -11.83
CA GLU A 200 2.68 -14.68 -13.00
C GLU A 200 3.63 -13.48 -12.83
N LEU A 201 4.12 -13.21 -11.61
CA LEU A 201 5.05 -12.14 -11.33
C LEU A 201 6.44 -12.47 -11.87
N THR A 202 6.87 -11.76 -12.92
CA THR A 202 8.17 -12.00 -13.59
C THR A 202 9.26 -11.03 -13.17
N MET A 203 8.89 -9.90 -12.55
CA MET A 203 9.84 -8.92 -12.01
C MET A 203 10.44 -9.40 -10.69
N PRO A 204 11.61 -8.87 -10.27
CA PRO A 204 12.11 -9.08 -8.91
C PRO A 204 11.13 -8.58 -7.85
N VAL A 205 10.88 -9.41 -6.83
CA VAL A 205 9.98 -9.09 -5.71
C VAL A 205 10.73 -9.17 -4.39
N LEU A 206 10.66 -8.11 -3.58
CA LEU A 206 11.12 -8.13 -2.20
C LEU A 206 9.91 -8.19 -1.27
N VAL A 207 9.84 -9.22 -0.46
CA VAL A 207 8.78 -9.40 0.55
C VAL A 207 9.37 -9.14 1.93
N ILE A 208 8.78 -8.20 2.66
CA ILE A 208 9.26 -7.76 3.99
C ILE A 208 8.15 -7.95 5.03
N ALA A 209 8.50 -8.48 6.20
CA ALA A 209 7.65 -8.45 7.39
C ALA A 209 8.50 -8.31 8.65
N GLY A 210 7.91 -7.78 9.71
CA GLY A 210 8.54 -7.76 11.03
C GLY A 210 8.41 -9.10 11.74
N ALA A 211 9.45 -9.49 12.50
CA ALA A 211 9.51 -10.77 13.22
C ALA A 211 8.42 -10.89 14.30
N ASN A 212 8.03 -9.77 14.92
CA ASN A 212 7.05 -9.70 16.00
C ASN A 212 5.58 -9.70 15.50
N ASP A 213 5.34 -9.54 14.18
CA ASP A 213 4.01 -9.71 13.58
C ASP A 213 3.88 -11.13 13.03
N GLU A 214 3.55 -12.08 13.88
CA GLU A 214 3.48 -13.51 13.51
C GLU A 214 2.55 -13.75 12.30
N LYS A 215 1.42 -13.05 12.24
CA LYS A 215 0.46 -13.19 11.15
C LYS A 215 1.05 -12.78 9.80
N TYR A 216 1.62 -11.58 9.73
CA TYR A 216 2.15 -11.08 8.46
C TYR A 216 3.51 -11.67 8.12
N ARG A 217 4.28 -12.15 9.11
CA ARG A 217 5.46 -12.97 8.88
C ARG A 217 5.11 -14.27 8.13
N ARG A 218 4.10 -15.02 8.60
CA ARG A 218 3.62 -16.23 7.90
C ARG A 218 3.08 -15.93 6.51
N LEU A 219 2.36 -14.80 6.35
CA LEU A 219 1.87 -14.38 5.04
C LEU A 219 3.03 -13.99 4.10
N ALA A 220 4.08 -13.35 4.60
CA ALA A 220 5.27 -13.00 3.83
C ALA A 220 6.06 -14.25 3.40
N GLU A 221 6.23 -15.23 4.30
CA GLU A 221 6.83 -16.52 3.99
C GLU A 221 6.06 -17.24 2.87
N ARG A 222 4.71 -17.25 2.97
CA ARG A 222 3.86 -17.82 1.93
C ARG A 222 3.94 -17.03 0.62
N LEU A 223 3.88 -15.70 0.66
CA LEU A 223 4.01 -14.86 -0.55
C LEU A 223 5.31 -15.17 -1.29
N ALA A 224 6.44 -15.19 -0.59
CA ALA A 224 7.73 -15.49 -1.20
C ALA A 224 7.78 -16.91 -1.80
N SER A 225 7.25 -17.89 -1.08
CA SER A 225 7.17 -19.29 -1.56
C SER A 225 6.30 -19.44 -2.81
N GLU A 226 5.13 -18.78 -2.86
CA GLU A 226 4.19 -18.90 -3.98
C GLU A 226 4.64 -18.07 -5.21
N ILE A 227 5.40 -16.98 -5.02
CA ILE A 227 6.03 -16.22 -6.11
C ILE A 227 7.18 -17.06 -6.72
N GLY A 228 7.99 -17.70 -5.88
CA GLY A 228 9.11 -18.54 -6.32
C GLY A 228 10.41 -17.77 -6.50
N ASP A 229 11.20 -18.14 -7.51
CA ASP A 229 12.59 -17.68 -7.70
C ASP A 229 12.77 -16.16 -7.85
N ASN A 230 11.72 -15.45 -8.22
CA ASN A 230 11.73 -13.99 -8.33
C ASN A 230 11.60 -13.27 -6.97
N ALA A 231 11.29 -14.00 -5.90
CA ALA A 231 11.06 -13.43 -4.58
C ALA A 231 12.29 -13.53 -3.67
N THR A 232 12.57 -12.44 -2.97
CA THR A 232 13.48 -12.39 -1.84
C THR A 232 12.68 -12.07 -0.59
N LEU A 233 12.74 -12.95 0.43
CA LEU A 233 12.12 -12.72 1.73
C LEU A 233 13.10 -12.07 2.70
N LYS A 234 12.65 -11.04 3.42
CA LYS A 234 13.38 -10.42 4.54
C LYS A 234 12.45 -10.27 5.74
N ILE A 235 12.84 -10.90 6.85
CA ILE A 235 12.20 -10.71 8.14
C ILE A 235 13.05 -9.72 8.94
N VAL A 236 12.43 -8.64 9.40
CA VAL A 236 13.10 -7.58 10.17
C VAL A 236 12.95 -7.89 11.64
N GLU A 237 14.07 -8.18 12.29
CA GLU A 237 14.11 -8.46 13.72
C GLU A 237 13.72 -7.23 14.56
N ASN A 238 13.12 -7.46 15.73
CA ASN A 238 12.65 -6.41 16.64
C ASN A 238 11.65 -5.43 16.02
N SER A 239 10.90 -5.88 15.01
CA SER A 239 9.88 -5.10 14.35
C SER A 239 8.55 -5.86 14.29
N GLY A 240 7.46 -5.11 14.45
CA GLY A 240 6.09 -5.58 14.25
C GLY A 240 5.59 -5.29 12.83
N HIS A 241 4.39 -4.69 12.75
CA HIS A 241 3.66 -4.52 11.47
C HIS A 241 4.26 -3.45 10.56
N ILE A 242 5.01 -2.47 11.11
CA ILE A 242 5.49 -1.30 10.35
C ILE A 242 7.03 -1.22 10.35
N PRO A 243 7.72 -2.15 9.65
CA PRO A 243 9.19 -2.22 9.68
C PRO A 243 9.88 -0.90 9.30
N HIS A 244 9.33 -0.13 8.38
CA HIS A 244 9.90 1.14 7.93
C HIS A 244 9.83 2.28 8.98
N LEU A 245 8.98 2.15 10.01
CA LEU A 245 8.92 3.09 11.14
C LEU A 245 9.55 2.53 12.41
N GLU A 246 9.55 1.22 12.58
CA GLU A 246 10.06 0.55 13.76
C GLU A 246 11.58 0.28 13.70
N GLN A 247 12.11 0.03 12.49
CA GLN A 247 13.52 -0.24 12.22
C GLN A 247 13.97 0.51 10.95
N PRO A 248 13.95 1.85 10.94
CA PRO A 248 14.13 2.66 9.73
C PRO A 248 15.49 2.45 9.06
N GLU A 249 16.58 2.32 9.80
CA GLU A 249 17.92 2.12 9.24
C GLU A 249 18.01 0.78 8.50
N ILE A 250 17.57 -0.31 9.15
CA ILE A 250 17.55 -1.66 8.54
C ILE A 250 16.68 -1.65 7.29
N PHE A 251 15.52 -1.00 7.36
CA PHE A 251 14.60 -0.91 6.23
C PHE A 251 15.23 -0.15 5.06
N GLN A 252 15.89 0.99 5.30
CA GLN A 252 16.55 1.79 4.26
C GLN A 252 17.68 1.01 3.59
N ASP A 253 18.47 0.25 4.35
CA ASP A 253 19.52 -0.62 3.81
C ASP A 253 18.93 -1.72 2.90
N LEU A 254 17.84 -2.36 3.33
CA LEU A 254 17.15 -3.35 2.51
C LEU A 254 16.61 -2.76 1.21
N MET A 255 16.04 -1.55 1.27
CA MET A 255 15.55 -0.83 0.10
C MET A 255 16.70 -0.49 -0.86
N SER A 256 17.74 0.17 -0.35
CA SER A 256 18.88 0.60 -1.16
C SER A 256 19.54 -0.58 -1.87
N ASN A 257 19.74 -1.70 -1.16
CA ASN A 257 20.32 -2.90 -1.75
C ASN A 257 19.44 -3.51 -2.84
N PHE A 258 18.12 -3.57 -2.63
CA PHE A 258 17.22 -4.21 -3.59
C PHE A 258 16.97 -3.38 -4.84
N ILE A 259 16.79 -2.06 -4.71
CA ILE A 259 16.43 -1.22 -5.85
C ILE A 259 17.65 -0.78 -6.68
N SER A 260 18.86 -0.80 -6.10
CA SER A 260 20.12 -0.46 -6.79
C SER A 260 20.74 -1.64 -7.55
N THR A 261 20.29 -2.87 -7.33
CA THR A 261 20.80 -4.04 -8.06
C THR A 261 20.33 -3.97 -9.50
N GLN A 262 21.28 -3.94 -10.47
CA GLN A 262 21.00 -3.97 -11.93
C GLN A 262 20.51 -5.34 -12.40
#